data_1f2ce5bcaf39b0c64b62d960762189d1
#
_entry.id   1f2ce5bcaf39b0c64b62d960762189d1
#
_cell.length_a   1.000
_cell.length_b   1.000
_cell.length_c   1.000
_cell.angle_alpha   90.00
_cell.angle_beta   90.00
_cell.angle_gamma   90.00
#
_symmetry.space_group_name_H-M   'P 1'
#
loop_
_entity.id
_entity.type
_entity.pdbx_description
1 polymer ?
#
loop_
_entity_poly.entity_id
_entity_poly.type
_entity_poly.pdbx_seq_one_letter_code
_entity_poly.pdbx_strand_id
1 'polypeptide(L)'
;MNLRAKASVLSLCVFLVFGVNLYAQNKGPATHSGPKAKLHVYLLIGQSNMAGRAPYTAEESAPVERCYLLKGNDSWVPARNPFNAFSTIQKRIKGGPKMNPGYTFAKKMLENDKSISMGIVCNARGGTSIESWAKGTQYFNEAVRRTKEAMKTGTLKGVIWHQGESNAGNPDGYMEKMKSLVADLRNELGIKDLPFVAGQVNNVPEINKQIARLPKEVSMTEYISSEGLKAMDRWHFSAESVKIMGERYAKAMLKLQEKNEK
;
A
#
# COMPACT_ATOMS: atom_id res chain seq x y z
N MET A 1 -34.22 79.13 38.18
CA MET A 1 -35.21 78.31 37.49
C MET A 1 -34.45 77.13 36.93
N ASN A 2 -34.49 75.96 37.59
CA ASN A 2 -33.68 74.78 37.31
C ASN A 2 -34.42 73.81 36.40
N LEU A 3 -33.89 73.55 35.20
CA LEU A 3 -34.34 72.44 34.36
C LEU A 3 -33.30 71.32 34.47
N ARG A 4 -33.69 70.22 35.10
CA ARG A 4 -32.92 68.97 35.13
C ARG A 4 -33.25 68.17 33.86
N ALA A 5 -32.21 67.96 33.04
CA ALA A 5 -32.26 67.05 31.94
C ALA A 5 -31.99 65.58 32.46
N LYS A 6 -32.93 64.68 32.18
CA LYS A 6 -32.77 63.24 32.47
C LYS A 6 -32.02 62.62 31.31
N ALA A 7 -30.84 62.09 31.58
CA ALA A 7 -30.09 61.26 30.64
C ALA A 7 -30.60 59.83 30.76
N SER A 8 -31.18 59.28 29.68
CA SER A 8 -31.50 57.87 29.56
C SER A 8 -30.27 57.12 29.09
N VAL A 9 -29.78 56.20 29.91
CA VAL A 9 -28.69 55.26 29.56
C VAL A 9 -29.28 54.07 28.83
N LEU A 10 -29.07 54.00 27.53
CA LEU A 10 -29.42 52.85 26.71
C LEU A 10 -28.30 51.78 26.85
N SER A 11 -28.59 50.72 27.60
CA SER A 11 -27.69 49.60 27.81
C SER A 11 -27.68 48.71 26.54
N LEU A 12 -26.63 48.78 25.74
CA LEU A 12 -26.42 47.93 24.55
C LEU A 12 -25.81 46.59 25.00
N CYS A 13 -26.64 45.57 25.18
CA CYS A 13 -26.15 44.19 25.39
C CYS A 13 -25.58 43.64 24.09
N VAL A 14 -24.28 43.66 23.94
CA VAL A 14 -23.56 42.94 22.88
C VAL A 14 -23.48 41.47 23.27
N PHE A 15 -24.31 40.62 22.66
CA PHE A 15 -24.18 39.18 22.73
C PHE A 15 -22.98 38.76 21.84
N LEU A 16 -21.82 38.53 22.46
CA LEU A 16 -20.71 37.83 21.84
C LEU A 16 -21.08 36.36 21.71
N VAL A 17 -21.56 35.97 20.51
CA VAL A 17 -21.70 34.56 20.14
C VAL A 17 -20.31 34.02 19.91
N PHE A 18 -19.74 33.37 20.91
CA PHE A 18 -18.56 32.51 20.74
C PHE A 18 -19.00 31.29 19.90
N GLY A 19 -18.76 31.37 18.60
CA GLY A 19 -18.84 30.24 17.73
C GLY A 19 -17.73 29.23 18.12
N VAL A 20 -18.08 28.27 18.98
CA VAL A 20 -17.21 27.12 19.24
C VAL A 20 -17.22 26.30 17.98
N ASN A 21 -16.16 26.48 17.15
CA ASN A 21 -15.85 25.57 16.07
C ASN A 21 -15.47 24.22 16.68
N LEU A 22 -16.46 23.37 16.91
CA LEU A 22 -16.28 21.96 17.16
C LEU A 22 -15.77 21.30 15.87
N TYR A 23 -14.48 21.49 15.57
CA TYR A 23 -13.78 20.50 14.78
C TYR A 23 -13.78 19.22 15.60
N ALA A 24 -14.78 18.38 15.39
CA ALA A 24 -14.77 17.02 15.85
C ALA A 24 -13.50 16.38 15.27
N GLN A 25 -12.45 16.31 16.07
CA GLN A 25 -11.31 15.44 15.81
C GLN A 25 -11.86 14.02 15.88
N ASN A 26 -12.29 13.51 14.73
CA ASN A 26 -12.55 12.10 14.53
C ASN A 26 -11.19 11.40 14.65
N LYS A 27 -10.69 11.25 15.88
CA LYS A 27 -9.59 10.33 16.23
C LYS A 27 -10.18 8.93 16.10
N GLY A 28 -10.27 8.44 14.88
CA GLY A 28 -10.37 7.00 14.68
C GLY A 28 -9.25 6.32 15.48
N PRO A 29 -9.45 5.09 15.94
CA PRO A 29 -8.47 4.42 16.79
C PRO A 29 -7.11 4.43 16.09
N ALA A 30 -6.08 4.93 16.77
CA ALA A 30 -4.71 5.02 16.26
C ALA A 30 -4.11 3.64 15.94
N THR A 31 -4.77 2.57 16.36
CA THR A 31 -4.38 1.17 16.16
C THR A 31 -5.62 0.32 15.94
N HIS A 32 -5.48 -0.77 15.17
CA HIS A 32 -6.53 -1.78 15.08
C HIS A 32 -6.73 -2.45 16.45
N SER A 33 -7.92 -2.36 17.00
CA SER A 33 -8.31 -2.94 18.30
C SER A 33 -9.21 -4.18 18.18
N GLY A 34 -9.54 -4.57 16.94
CA GLY A 34 -10.41 -5.70 16.65
C GLY A 34 -9.70 -7.07 16.70
N PRO A 35 -10.44 -8.18 16.54
CA PRO A 35 -9.87 -9.51 16.48
C PRO A 35 -8.83 -9.65 15.37
N LYS A 36 -7.76 -10.39 15.64
CA LYS A 36 -6.66 -10.66 14.67
C LYS A 36 -7.18 -11.15 13.32
N ALA A 37 -8.18 -12.00 13.29
CA ALA A 37 -8.80 -12.54 12.06
C ALA A 37 -9.46 -11.45 11.19
N LYS A 38 -9.81 -10.30 11.75
CA LYS A 38 -10.44 -9.20 11.05
C LYS A 38 -9.44 -8.17 10.51
N LEU A 39 -8.16 -8.25 10.87
CA LEU A 39 -7.10 -7.46 10.25
C LEU A 39 -6.40 -8.29 9.17
N HIS A 40 -6.78 -8.11 7.93
CA HIS A 40 -6.15 -8.75 6.77
C HIS A 40 -4.86 -8.03 6.39
N VAL A 41 -3.73 -8.68 6.58
CA VAL A 41 -2.41 -8.12 6.30
C VAL A 41 -1.98 -8.45 4.87
N TYR A 42 -1.38 -7.47 4.20
CA TYR A 42 -0.77 -7.64 2.88
C TYR A 42 0.64 -7.08 2.86
N LEU A 43 1.56 -7.86 2.28
CA LEU A 43 2.95 -7.44 2.04
C LEU A 43 3.07 -6.86 0.63
N LEU A 44 3.53 -5.61 0.52
CA LEU A 44 3.77 -4.90 -0.73
C LEU A 44 5.27 -4.65 -0.87
N ILE A 45 5.91 -5.32 -1.83
CA ILE A 45 7.36 -5.27 -2.08
C ILE A 45 7.69 -5.11 -3.56
N GLY A 46 8.92 -4.72 -3.84
CA GLY A 46 9.41 -4.49 -5.19
C GLY A 46 10.20 -3.20 -5.33
N GLN A 47 10.24 -2.64 -6.54
CA GLN A 47 11.07 -1.47 -6.82
C GLN A 47 10.28 -0.15 -6.94
N SER A 48 10.70 0.76 -7.81
CA SER A 48 10.30 2.16 -7.78
C SER A 48 8.80 2.42 -7.94
N ASN A 49 8.08 1.69 -8.79
CA ASN A 49 6.64 1.83 -8.90
C ASN A 49 5.92 1.41 -7.60
N MET A 50 6.41 0.38 -6.91
CA MET A 50 5.90 0.00 -5.58
C MET A 50 6.41 0.92 -4.46
N ALA A 51 7.63 1.48 -4.59
CA ALA A 51 8.11 2.50 -3.65
C ALA A 51 7.33 3.83 -3.75
N GLY A 52 6.62 4.04 -4.87
CA GLY A 52 5.76 5.20 -5.12
C GLY A 52 6.46 6.32 -5.88
N ARG A 53 5.99 6.57 -7.10
CA ARG A 53 6.48 7.64 -7.99
C ARG A 53 5.37 8.52 -8.52
N ALA A 54 4.14 8.02 -8.58
CA ALA A 54 3.00 8.73 -9.13
C ALA A 54 2.55 9.88 -8.23
N PRO A 55 2.28 11.08 -8.77
CA PRO A 55 1.70 12.15 -7.99
C PRO A 55 0.31 11.76 -7.47
N TYR A 56 -0.13 12.39 -6.40
CA TYR A 56 -1.47 12.24 -5.84
C TYR A 56 -2.02 13.60 -5.40
N THR A 57 -3.35 13.69 -5.33
CA THR A 57 -4.08 14.92 -4.98
C THR A 57 -4.17 15.11 -3.46
N ALA A 58 -4.64 16.28 -3.03
CA ALA A 58 -4.92 16.54 -1.61
C ALA A 58 -5.99 15.58 -1.07
N GLU A 59 -7.02 15.25 -1.86
CA GLU A 59 -8.05 14.28 -1.51
C GLU A 59 -7.47 12.87 -1.32
N GLU A 60 -6.58 12.44 -2.21
CA GLU A 60 -5.89 11.14 -2.12
C GLU A 60 -4.86 11.07 -0.97
N SER A 61 -4.58 12.20 -0.29
CA SER A 61 -3.78 12.25 0.93
C SER A 61 -4.58 11.95 2.20
N ALA A 62 -5.90 11.92 2.12
CA ALA A 62 -6.77 11.58 3.24
C ALA A 62 -6.57 10.11 3.69
N PRO A 63 -6.80 9.81 4.97
CA PRO A 63 -6.74 8.43 5.45
C PRO A 63 -7.76 7.54 4.74
N VAL A 64 -7.32 6.33 4.38
CA VAL A 64 -8.22 5.27 3.91
C VAL A 64 -8.88 4.63 5.12
N GLU A 65 -10.21 4.70 5.20
CA GLU A 65 -10.96 4.13 6.31
C GLU A 65 -10.68 2.62 6.48
N ARG A 66 -10.56 2.14 7.71
CA ARG A 66 -10.26 0.75 8.07
C ARG A 66 -8.94 0.20 7.48
N CYS A 67 -8.04 1.07 7.01
CA CYS A 67 -6.74 0.68 6.50
C CYS A 67 -5.62 1.26 7.36
N TYR A 68 -4.59 0.46 7.60
CA TYR A 68 -3.45 0.82 8.46
C TYR A 68 -2.12 0.52 7.77
N LEU A 69 -1.12 1.37 8.00
CA LEU A 69 0.27 1.14 7.59
C LEU A 69 1.12 0.73 8.80
N LEU A 70 1.96 -0.27 8.61
CA LEU A 70 2.96 -0.64 9.60
C LEU A 70 4.11 0.37 9.57
N LYS A 71 4.38 1.04 10.70
CA LYS A 71 5.53 1.95 10.87
C LYS A 71 6.85 1.19 10.99
N GLY A 72 7.97 1.92 10.93
CA GLY A 72 9.30 1.34 11.14
C GLY A 72 9.54 0.79 12.56
N ASN A 73 8.78 1.25 13.55
CA ASN A 73 8.77 0.74 14.92
C ASN A 73 7.68 -0.32 15.17
N ASP A 74 7.18 -0.91 14.11
CA ASP A 74 6.21 -2.00 14.10
C ASP A 74 4.84 -1.68 14.75
N SER A 75 4.47 -0.39 14.86
CA SER A 75 3.14 0.05 15.26
C SER A 75 2.27 0.40 14.04
N TRP A 76 0.95 0.26 14.16
CA TRP A 76 0.00 0.62 13.12
C TRP A 76 -0.41 2.10 13.19
N VAL A 77 -0.58 2.73 12.03
CA VAL A 77 -1.18 4.07 11.90
C VAL A 77 -2.20 4.06 10.77
N PRO A 78 -3.22 4.96 10.78
CA PRO A 78 -4.15 5.09 9.66
C PRO A 78 -3.42 5.28 8.33
N ALA A 79 -3.78 4.47 7.33
CA ALA A 79 -3.13 4.48 6.03
C ALA A 79 -3.50 5.71 5.23
N ARG A 80 -2.48 6.41 4.74
CA ARG A 80 -2.60 7.52 3.77
C ARG A 80 -1.41 7.51 2.82
N ASN A 81 -1.56 8.11 1.65
CA ASN A 81 -0.41 8.32 0.78
C ASN A 81 0.66 9.21 1.45
N PRO A 82 1.93 8.84 1.25
CA PRO A 82 2.45 7.72 0.46
C PRO A 82 2.54 6.42 1.28
N PHE A 83 2.05 5.30 0.75
CA PHE A 83 2.02 4.01 1.47
C PHE A 83 3.41 3.47 1.85
N ASN A 84 4.44 3.82 1.08
CA ASN A 84 5.83 3.43 1.38
C ASN A 84 6.56 4.38 2.35
N ALA A 85 5.85 5.30 3.01
CA ALA A 85 6.47 6.29 3.90
C ALA A 85 7.29 5.67 5.05
N PHE A 86 6.88 4.49 5.50
CA PHE A 86 7.48 3.80 6.64
C PHE A 86 8.36 2.60 6.26
N SER A 87 8.77 2.51 4.99
CA SER A 87 9.70 1.46 4.55
C SER A 87 11.05 1.61 5.27
N THR A 88 11.54 0.51 5.85
CA THR A 88 12.83 0.45 6.55
C THR A 88 14.03 0.33 5.60
N ILE A 89 13.74 0.07 4.32
CA ILE A 89 14.76 -0.05 3.25
C ILE A 89 14.67 1.07 2.22
N GLN A 90 13.91 2.12 2.50
CA GLN A 90 13.63 3.19 1.55
C GLN A 90 14.91 3.88 1.07
N LYS A 91 15.02 4.08 -0.25
CA LYS A 91 16.02 4.96 -0.83
C LYS A 91 15.59 6.41 -0.62
N ARG A 92 16.48 7.24 -0.08
CA ARG A 92 16.24 8.69 -0.02
C ARG A 92 16.17 9.26 -1.43
N ILE A 93 15.06 9.90 -1.75
CA ILE A 93 14.85 10.59 -3.02
C ILE A 93 14.33 12.01 -2.75
N LYS A 94 14.64 12.95 -3.63
CA LYS A 94 14.12 14.32 -3.55
C LYS A 94 12.58 14.27 -3.62
N GLY A 95 11.91 14.92 -2.68
CA GLY A 95 10.45 14.93 -2.57
C GLY A 95 9.81 13.68 -1.93
N GLY A 96 10.61 12.72 -1.45
CA GLY A 96 10.10 11.52 -0.78
C GLY A 96 9.35 10.53 -1.67
N PRO A 97 8.77 9.47 -1.11
CA PRO A 97 7.87 8.57 -1.82
C PRO A 97 6.58 9.27 -2.21
N LYS A 98 5.91 8.74 -3.24
CA LYS A 98 4.63 9.22 -3.74
C LYS A 98 3.60 8.08 -3.74
N MET A 99 2.50 8.22 -4.48
CA MET A 99 1.49 7.17 -4.59
C MET A 99 2.06 5.92 -5.28
N ASN A 100 1.64 4.76 -4.79
CA ASN A 100 1.88 3.44 -5.37
C ASN A 100 0.54 2.68 -5.55
N PRO A 101 0.52 1.52 -6.23
CA PRO A 101 -0.73 0.77 -6.46
C PRO A 101 -1.44 0.32 -5.17
N GLY A 102 -0.74 0.25 -4.05
CA GLY A 102 -1.29 -0.16 -2.75
C GLY A 102 -2.46 0.69 -2.27
N TYR A 103 -2.49 1.98 -2.64
CA TYR A 103 -3.59 2.88 -2.28
C TYR A 103 -4.93 2.41 -2.85
N THR A 104 -5.03 2.23 -4.16
CA THR A 104 -6.27 1.78 -4.80
C THR A 104 -6.53 0.31 -4.52
N PHE A 105 -5.49 -0.53 -4.43
CA PHE A 105 -5.62 -1.91 -3.97
C PHE A 105 -6.36 -1.99 -2.64
N ALA A 106 -5.92 -1.25 -1.62
CA ALA A 106 -6.54 -1.26 -0.31
C ALA A 106 -8.01 -0.81 -0.37
N LYS A 107 -8.32 0.25 -1.10
CA LYS A 107 -9.70 0.72 -1.28
C LYS A 107 -10.59 -0.35 -1.88
N LYS A 108 -10.16 -1.01 -2.97
CA LYS A 108 -10.95 -2.04 -3.67
C LYS A 108 -11.16 -3.29 -2.81
N MET A 109 -10.15 -3.73 -2.06
CA MET A 109 -10.30 -4.84 -1.13
C MET A 109 -11.32 -4.54 -0.03
N LEU A 110 -11.29 -3.32 0.54
CA LEU A 110 -12.21 -2.87 1.58
C LEU A 110 -13.63 -2.57 1.07
N GLU A 111 -13.77 -2.22 -0.21
CA GLU A 111 -15.08 -2.11 -0.89
C GLU A 111 -15.72 -3.50 -1.03
N ASN A 112 -14.92 -4.54 -1.33
CA ASN A 112 -15.39 -5.91 -1.48
C ASN A 112 -15.83 -6.55 -0.16
N ASP A 113 -15.14 -6.28 0.95
CA ASP A 113 -15.53 -6.79 2.28
C ASP A 113 -15.51 -5.66 3.32
N LYS A 114 -16.69 -5.26 3.78
CA LYS A 114 -16.88 -4.22 4.79
C LYS A 114 -16.66 -4.72 6.23
N SER A 115 -16.54 -6.01 6.43
CA SER A 115 -16.38 -6.64 7.76
C SER A 115 -14.93 -6.69 8.24
N ILE A 116 -13.96 -6.41 7.36
CA ILE A 116 -12.54 -6.46 7.65
C ILE A 116 -11.90 -5.07 7.77
N SER A 117 -10.73 -5.05 8.37
CA SER A 117 -9.75 -3.97 8.25
C SER A 117 -8.52 -4.48 7.51
N MET A 118 -7.72 -3.58 6.93
CA MET A 118 -6.48 -3.94 6.24
C MET A 118 -5.25 -3.40 6.96
N GLY A 119 -4.25 -4.26 7.10
CA GLY A 119 -2.90 -3.88 7.50
C GLY A 119 -1.96 -4.00 6.29
N ILE A 120 -1.26 -2.92 5.97
CA ILE A 120 -0.32 -2.88 4.85
C ILE A 120 1.12 -2.80 5.38
N VAL A 121 1.91 -3.79 5.03
CA VAL A 121 3.37 -3.79 5.17
C VAL A 121 3.95 -3.39 3.83
N CYS A 122 4.14 -2.10 3.59
CA CYS A 122 4.77 -1.62 2.37
C CYS A 122 6.28 -1.44 2.63
N ASN A 123 7.10 -2.22 1.94
CA ASN A 123 8.55 -2.21 2.12
C ASN A 123 9.26 -2.35 0.78
N ALA A 124 9.23 -1.28 -0.02
CA ALA A 124 9.77 -1.26 -1.37
C ALA A 124 10.96 -0.29 -1.51
N ARG A 125 11.87 -0.59 -2.45
CA ARG A 125 13.07 0.20 -2.73
C ARG A 125 13.31 0.40 -4.22
N GLY A 126 13.34 1.64 -4.67
CA GLY A 126 13.60 1.97 -6.08
C GLY A 126 14.98 1.55 -6.57
N GLY A 127 15.05 1.07 -7.81
CA GLY A 127 16.29 0.69 -8.48
C GLY A 127 16.88 -0.65 -8.04
N THR A 128 16.07 -1.55 -7.46
CA THR A 128 16.51 -2.88 -7.05
C THR A 128 16.18 -3.93 -8.11
N SER A 129 17.13 -4.79 -8.42
CA SER A 129 16.92 -6.00 -9.21
C SER A 129 16.34 -7.13 -8.35
N ILE A 130 15.82 -8.19 -8.98
CA ILE A 130 15.24 -9.33 -8.26
C ILE A 130 16.25 -10.03 -7.35
N GLU A 131 17.53 -10.05 -7.73
CA GLU A 131 18.63 -10.62 -6.95
C GLU A 131 18.77 -9.96 -5.56
N SER A 132 18.43 -8.67 -5.49
CA SER A 132 18.45 -7.92 -4.23
C SER A 132 17.38 -8.39 -3.23
N TRP A 133 16.45 -9.24 -3.69
CA TRP A 133 15.35 -9.80 -2.91
C TRP A 133 15.50 -11.31 -2.67
N ALA A 134 16.64 -11.89 -3.00
CA ALA A 134 16.93 -13.29 -2.70
C ALA A 134 16.97 -13.51 -1.18
N LYS A 135 16.62 -14.73 -0.74
CA LYS A 135 16.72 -15.13 0.68
C LYS A 135 18.11 -14.82 1.24
N GLY A 136 18.14 -14.26 2.44
CA GLY A 136 19.35 -13.82 3.12
C GLY A 136 19.80 -12.39 2.82
N THR A 137 19.27 -11.75 1.76
CA THR A 137 19.55 -10.32 1.51
C THR A 137 18.82 -9.40 2.51
N GLN A 138 19.31 -8.17 2.66
CA GLN A 138 18.70 -7.18 3.55
C GLN A 138 17.23 -6.96 3.23
N TYR A 139 16.85 -6.87 1.95
CA TYR A 139 15.47 -6.51 1.58
C TYR A 139 14.50 -7.64 1.82
N PHE A 140 14.91 -8.87 1.53
CA PHE A 140 14.13 -10.06 1.87
C PHE A 140 13.96 -10.20 3.38
N ASN A 141 15.05 -10.13 4.14
CA ASN A 141 15.03 -10.31 5.59
C ASN A 141 14.13 -9.25 6.27
N GLU A 142 14.21 -7.99 5.83
CA GLU A 142 13.34 -6.93 6.37
C GLU A 142 11.87 -7.10 5.96
N ALA A 143 11.59 -7.53 4.74
CA ALA A 143 10.22 -7.83 4.32
C ALA A 143 9.61 -8.94 5.20
N VAL A 144 10.37 -10.02 5.44
CA VAL A 144 9.94 -11.13 6.31
C VAL A 144 9.79 -10.68 7.77
N ARG A 145 10.78 -9.99 8.32
CA ARG A 145 10.73 -9.50 9.71
C ARG A 145 9.49 -8.65 9.98
N ARG A 146 9.27 -7.63 9.14
CA ARG A 146 8.13 -6.72 9.29
C ARG A 146 6.80 -7.43 9.11
N THR A 147 6.73 -8.39 8.19
CA THR A 147 5.52 -9.19 7.99
C THR A 147 5.23 -10.07 9.21
N LYS A 148 6.25 -10.71 9.79
CA LYS A 148 6.10 -11.48 11.03
C LYS A 148 5.60 -10.61 12.19
N GLU A 149 6.08 -9.37 12.32
CA GLU A 149 5.56 -8.42 13.32
C GLU A 149 4.07 -8.09 13.06
N ALA A 150 3.71 -7.78 11.81
CA ALA A 150 2.33 -7.53 11.43
C ALA A 150 1.40 -8.74 11.72
N MET A 151 1.91 -9.96 11.54
CA MET A 151 1.18 -11.20 11.80
C MET A 151 0.88 -11.45 13.29
N LYS A 152 1.51 -10.72 14.21
CA LYS A 152 1.16 -10.80 15.64
C LYS A 152 -0.26 -10.27 15.90
N THR A 153 -0.69 -9.28 15.13
CA THR A 153 -1.97 -8.57 15.29
C THR A 153 -2.96 -8.76 14.16
N GLY A 154 -2.52 -9.31 13.01
CA GLY A 154 -3.35 -9.54 11.83
C GLY A 154 -3.06 -10.89 11.17
N THR A 155 -3.87 -11.25 10.19
CA THR A 155 -3.71 -12.47 9.39
C THR A 155 -3.16 -12.12 8.02
N LEU A 156 -1.99 -12.64 7.66
CA LEU A 156 -1.40 -12.43 6.33
C LEU A 156 -2.27 -13.11 5.27
N LYS A 157 -2.71 -12.35 4.28
CA LYS A 157 -3.64 -12.77 3.23
C LYS A 157 -3.04 -12.74 1.82
N GLY A 158 -1.88 -12.12 1.64
CA GLY A 158 -1.23 -12.11 0.34
C GLY A 158 -0.02 -11.20 0.22
N VAL A 159 0.68 -11.36 -0.89
CA VAL A 159 1.86 -10.57 -1.27
C VAL A 159 1.60 -9.93 -2.64
N ILE A 160 1.99 -8.67 -2.78
CA ILE A 160 2.05 -7.97 -4.06
C ILE A 160 3.51 -7.67 -4.38
N TRP A 161 3.92 -8.08 -5.57
CA TRP A 161 5.24 -7.85 -6.12
C TRP A 161 5.19 -6.95 -7.35
N HIS A 162 6.00 -5.88 -7.36
CA HIS A 162 6.14 -5.03 -8.54
C HIS A 162 7.60 -4.66 -8.76
N GLN A 163 8.26 -5.41 -9.62
CA GLN A 163 9.68 -5.26 -9.97
C GLN A 163 9.94 -5.90 -11.34
N GLY A 164 10.95 -5.44 -12.05
CA GLY A 164 11.37 -6.00 -13.33
C GLY A 164 12.21 -5.03 -14.15
N GLU A 165 12.00 -3.72 -14.00
CA GLU A 165 12.66 -2.69 -14.79
C GLU A 165 14.19 -2.72 -14.62
N SER A 166 14.67 -3.01 -13.40
CA SER A 166 16.11 -3.12 -13.13
C SER A 166 16.76 -4.40 -13.68
N ASN A 167 15.96 -5.37 -14.15
CA ASN A 167 16.41 -6.56 -14.84
C ASN A 167 16.28 -6.48 -16.36
N ALA A 168 15.90 -5.32 -16.92
CA ALA A 168 15.71 -5.13 -18.36
C ALA A 168 16.98 -5.47 -19.19
N GLY A 169 18.15 -5.17 -18.66
CA GLY A 169 19.44 -5.48 -19.31
C GLY A 169 19.92 -6.93 -19.14
N ASN A 170 19.32 -7.70 -18.23
CA ASN A 170 19.61 -9.10 -17.98
C ASN A 170 18.35 -9.85 -17.54
N PRO A 171 17.46 -10.20 -18.48
CA PRO A 171 16.19 -10.86 -18.17
C PRO A 171 16.33 -12.36 -17.90
N ASP A 172 17.48 -12.95 -18.21
CA ASP A 172 17.70 -14.40 -18.09
C ASP A 172 17.58 -14.88 -16.64
N GLY A 173 16.87 -15.99 -16.46
CA GLY A 173 16.66 -16.57 -15.13
C GLY A 173 15.74 -15.74 -14.21
N TYR A 174 15.11 -14.69 -14.69
CA TYR A 174 14.19 -13.87 -13.86
C TYR A 174 13.04 -14.72 -13.29
N MET A 175 12.44 -15.61 -14.10
CA MET A 175 11.38 -16.51 -13.64
C MET A 175 11.86 -17.43 -12.53
N GLU A 176 13.03 -18.05 -12.67
CA GLU A 176 13.56 -18.96 -11.64
C GLU A 176 13.82 -18.22 -10.32
N LYS A 177 14.34 -16.99 -10.39
CA LYS A 177 14.52 -16.14 -9.22
C LYS A 177 13.18 -15.74 -8.59
N MET A 178 12.14 -15.50 -9.39
CA MET A 178 10.80 -15.18 -8.88
C MET A 178 10.14 -16.40 -8.24
N LYS A 179 10.30 -17.60 -8.80
CA LYS A 179 9.87 -18.87 -8.19
C LYS A 179 10.54 -19.08 -6.83
N SER A 180 11.84 -18.85 -6.76
CA SER A 180 12.60 -18.93 -5.51
C SER A 180 12.11 -17.92 -4.48
N LEU A 181 11.88 -16.66 -4.88
CA LEU A 181 11.34 -15.62 -4.01
C LEU A 181 9.97 -16.01 -3.42
N VAL A 182 9.06 -16.54 -4.24
CA VAL A 182 7.74 -16.99 -3.77
C VAL A 182 7.87 -18.15 -2.78
N ALA A 183 8.69 -19.16 -3.11
CA ALA A 183 8.92 -20.30 -2.24
C ALA A 183 9.56 -19.90 -0.90
N ASP A 184 10.57 -19.05 -0.94
CA ASP A 184 11.26 -18.57 0.26
C ASP A 184 10.36 -17.72 1.16
N LEU A 185 9.55 -16.83 0.59
CA LEU A 185 8.56 -16.05 1.37
C LEU A 185 7.54 -16.97 2.04
N ARG A 186 7.00 -17.97 1.33
CA ARG A 186 6.07 -18.94 1.88
C ARG A 186 6.68 -19.75 3.02
N ASN A 187 7.90 -20.22 2.83
CA ASN A 187 8.64 -20.99 3.85
C ASN A 187 8.90 -20.13 5.09
N GLU A 188 9.44 -18.92 4.92
CA GLU A 188 9.78 -18.04 6.05
C GLU A 188 8.55 -17.53 6.81
N LEU A 189 7.42 -17.34 6.13
CA LEU A 189 6.17 -16.86 6.73
C LEU A 189 5.25 -18.00 7.20
N GLY A 190 5.60 -19.26 6.89
CA GLY A 190 4.87 -20.44 7.36
C GLY A 190 3.50 -20.63 6.69
N ILE A 191 3.30 -20.10 5.47
CA ILE A 191 2.01 -20.19 4.75
C ILE A 191 2.27 -20.75 3.35
N LYS A 192 2.07 -22.06 3.19
CA LYS A 192 2.37 -22.82 1.96
C LYS A 192 1.66 -22.24 0.73
N ASP A 193 0.40 -21.91 0.85
CA ASP A 193 -0.45 -21.44 -0.25
C ASP A 193 -0.73 -19.93 -0.17
N LEU A 194 0.25 -19.15 0.36
CA LEU A 194 0.13 -17.71 0.42
C LEU A 194 -0.08 -17.11 -0.97
N PRO A 195 -1.19 -16.40 -1.22
CA PRO A 195 -1.44 -15.72 -2.48
C PRO A 195 -0.34 -14.73 -2.82
N PHE A 196 0.15 -14.79 -4.07
CA PHE A 196 1.19 -13.89 -4.57
C PHE A 196 0.80 -13.34 -5.94
N VAL A 197 0.75 -12.02 -6.08
CA VAL A 197 0.40 -11.35 -7.34
C VAL A 197 1.56 -10.50 -7.81
N ALA A 198 2.10 -10.82 -9.01
CA ALA A 198 3.15 -10.04 -9.68
C ALA A 198 2.55 -9.03 -10.66
N GLY A 199 3.16 -7.86 -10.81
CA GLY A 199 2.76 -6.87 -11.80
C GLY A 199 3.74 -6.75 -12.95
N GLN A 200 3.23 -6.74 -14.20
CA GLN A 200 4.02 -6.37 -15.35
C GLN A 200 4.50 -4.92 -15.26
N VAL A 201 5.69 -4.68 -15.75
CA VAL A 201 6.38 -3.40 -15.69
C VAL A 201 6.29 -2.65 -17.02
N ASN A 202 6.60 -1.35 -17.01
CA ASN A 202 6.58 -0.55 -18.21
C ASN A 202 7.80 -0.85 -19.09
N ASN A 203 7.56 -1.01 -20.38
CA ASN A 203 8.60 -1.04 -21.44
C ASN A 203 9.70 -2.11 -21.26
N VAL A 204 9.36 -3.27 -20.69
CA VAL A 204 10.30 -4.40 -20.54
C VAL A 204 9.61 -5.73 -20.96
N PRO A 205 9.42 -5.94 -22.29
CA PRO A 205 8.62 -7.06 -22.78
C PRO A 205 9.16 -8.44 -22.37
N GLU A 206 10.48 -8.64 -22.31
CA GLU A 206 11.07 -9.94 -21.95
C GLU A 206 10.80 -10.32 -20.49
N ILE A 207 10.85 -9.35 -19.57
CA ILE A 207 10.44 -9.56 -18.19
C ILE A 207 8.93 -9.79 -18.09
N ASN A 208 8.12 -9.01 -18.82
CA ASN A 208 6.68 -9.13 -18.82
C ASN A 208 6.19 -10.49 -19.33
N LYS A 209 6.86 -11.07 -20.33
CA LYS A 209 6.61 -12.46 -20.79
C LYS A 209 6.84 -13.47 -19.65
N GLN A 210 7.89 -13.30 -18.87
CA GLN A 210 8.20 -14.18 -17.75
C GLN A 210 7.18 -14.00 -16.63
N ILE A 211 6.83 -12.76 -16.25
CA ILE A 211 5.80 -12.48 -15.25
C ILE A 211 4.45 -13.13 -15.63
N ALA A 212 4.07 -13.07 -16.90
CA ALA A 212 2.80 -13.65 -17.39
C ALA A 212 2.77 -15.19 -17.31
N ARG A 213 3.93 -15.86 -17.21
CA ARG A 213 4.01 -17.32 -17.06
C ARG A 213 3.85 -17.77 -15.61
N LEU A 214 4.03 -16.89 -14.63
CA LEU A 214 4.05 -17.23 -13.21
C LEU A 214 2.86 -18.11 -12.76
N PRO A 215 1.59 -17.81 -13.13
CA PRO A 215 0.45 -18.62 -12.69
C PRO A 215 0.44 -20.05 -13.27
N LYS A 216 1.19 -20.31 -14.34
CA LYS A 216 1.32 -21.63 -14.94
C LYS A 216 2.41 -22.47 -14.27
N GLU A 217 3.36 -21.84 -13.61
CA GLU A 217 4.53 -22.49 -13.02
C GLU A 217 4.47 -22.58 -11.49
N VAL A 218 3.70 -21.70 -10.84
CA VAL A 218 3.61 -21.64 -9.38
C VAL A 218 2.13 -21.53 -8.97
N SER A 219 1.67 -22.48 -8.16
CA SER A 219 0.31 -22.46 -7.61
C SER A 219 0.06 -21.22 -6.74
N MET A 220 -1.19 -20.83 -6.56
CA MET A 220 -1.63 -19.68 -5.77
C MET A 220 -0.88 -18.38 -6.14
N THR A 221 -0.61 -18.22 -7.43
CA THR A 221 -0.06 -16.99 -7.98
C THR A 221 -0.94 -16.45 -9.11
N GLU A 222 -0.86 -15.16 -9.35
CA GLU A 222 -1.49 -14.47 -10.47
C GLU A 222 -0.58 -13.32 -10.92
N TYR A 223 -0.88 -12.73 -12.07
CA TYR A 223 -0.21 -11.52 -12.50
C TYR A 223 -1.23 -10.46 -12.96
N ILE A 224 -0.80 -9.21 -12.95
CA ILE A 224 -1.54 -8.12 -13.58
C ILE A 224 -0.81 -7.63 -14.83
N SER A 225 -1.56 -7.41 -15.92
CA SER A 225 -1.03 -6.86 -17.17
C SER A 225 -0.75 -5.36 -17.03
N SER A 226 0.30 -4.89 -17.71
CA SER A 226 0.57 -3.45 -17.94
C SER A 226 -0.06 -2.93 -19.24
N GLU A 227 -0.77 -3.76 -19.97
CA GLU A 227 -1.41 -3.37 -21.25
C GLU A 227 -2.40 -2.21 -21.04
N GLY A 228 -2.32 -1.22 -21.96
CA GLY A 228 -3.14 -0.02 -21.92
C GLY A 228 -2.74 1.02 -20.86
N LEU A 229 -1.73 0.75 -20.04
CA LEU A 229 -1.27 1.69 -19.03
C LEU A 229 -0.29 2.70 -19.61
N LYS A 230 -0.45 3.97 -19.20
CA LYS A 230 0.42 5.08 -19.58
C LYS A 230 1.53 5.28 -18.56
N ALA A 231 2.69 5.68 -19.03
CA ALA A 231 3.82 6.06 -18.20
C ALA A 231 4.08 7.57 -18.26
N MET A 232 4.66 8.14 -17.23
CA MET A 232 5.10 9.53 -17.18
C MET A 232 6.58 9.69 -17.55
N ASP A 233 7.32 8.59 -17.56
CA ASP A 233 8.70 8.50 -18.06
C ASP A 233 8.97 7.07 -18.54
N ARG A 234 10.23 6.77 -18.88
CA ARG A 234 10.64 5.44 -19.40
C ARG A 234 10.19 4.28 -18.50
N TRP A 235 10.11 4.48 -17.19
CA TRP A 235 9.95 3.40 -16.21
C TRP A 235 8.71 3.50 -15.35
N HIS A 236 8.24 4.75 -15.09
CA HIS A 236 7.24 4.98 -14.06
C HIS A 236 5.86 5.24 -14.65
N PHE A 237 4.88 4.51 -14.16
CA PHE A 237 3.49 4.67 -14.55
C PHE A 237 2.90 6.00 -14.09
N SER A 238 1.97 6.55 -14.89
CA SER A 238 1.20 7.75 -14.54
C SER A 238 0.30 7.50 -13.33
N ALA A 239 -0.19 8.57 -12.71
CA ALA A 239 -1.10 8.48 -11.55
C ALA A 239 -2.35 7.66 -11.87
N GLU A 240 -2.94 7.86 -13.03
CA GLU A 240 -4.11 7.10 -13.50
C GLU A 240 -3.78 5.61 -13.64
N SER A 241 -2.67 5.30 -14.30
CA SER A 241 -2.21 3.92 -14.49
C SER A 241 -1.91 3.22 -13.16
N VAL A 242 -1.31 3.92 -12.20
CA VAL A 242 -1.05 3.37 -10.86
C VAL A 242 -2.36 3.01 -10.14
N LYS A 243 -3.41 3.83 -10.31
CA LYS A 243 -4.74 3.51 -9.76
C LYS A 243 -5.35 2.28 -10.42
N ILE A 244 -5.31 2.20 -11.75
CA ILE A 244 -5.77 1.01 -12.50
C ILE A 244 -4.99 -0.24 -12.08
N MET A 245 -3.67 -0.13 -11.87
CA MET A 245 -2.87 -1.25 -11.36
C MET A 245 -3.36 -1.72 -9.99
N GLY A 246 -3.69 -0.80 -9.09
CA GLY A 246 -4.26 -1.15 -7.79
C GLY A 246 -5.56 -1.94 -7.90
N GLU A 247 -6.45 -1.56 -8.83
CA GLU A 247 -7.69 -2.31 -9.13
C GLU A 247 -7.39 -3.70 -9.68
N ARG A 248 -6.45 -3.80 -10.63
CA ARG A 248 -6.03 -5.09 -11.21
C ARG A 248 -5.44 -6.01 -10.14
N TYR A 249 -4.61 -5.47 -9.23
CA TYR A 249 -4.08 -6.23 -8.10
C TYR A 249 -5.17 -6.73 -7.16
N ALA A 250 -6.15 -5.90 -6.83
CA ALA A 250 -7.28 -6.31 -5.99
C ALA A 250 -8.08 -7.44 -6.63
N LYS A 251 -8.43 -7.31 -7.91
CA LYS A 251 -9.14 -8.35 -8.65
C LYS A 251 -8.38 -9.68 -8.69
N ALA A 252 -7.07 -9.63 -8.95
CA ALA A 252 -6.23 -10.82 -8.98
C ALA A 252 -6.10 -11.48 -7.59
N MET A 253 -5.96 -10.67 -6.54
CA MET A 253 -5.85 -11.15 -5.16
C MET A 253 -7.17 -11.81 -4.70
N LEU A 254 -8.32 -11.21 -4.96
CA LEU A 254 -9.63 -11.78 -4.62
C LEU A 254 -9.84 -13.11 -5.32
N LYS A 255 -9.53 -13.20 -6.63
CA LYS A 255 -9.60 -14.46 -7.39
C LYS A 255 -8.78 -15.59 -6.75
N LEU A 256 -7.58 -15.27 -6.21
CA LEU A 256 -6.75 -16.27 -5.52
C LEU A 256 -7.34 -16.67 -4.16
N GLN A 257 -7.88 -15.71 -3.42
CA GLN A 257 -8.47 -15.98 -2.11
C GLN A 257 -9.73 -16.84 -2.20
N GLU A 258 -10.59 -16.61 -3.19
CA GLU A 258 -11.76 -17.45 -3.47
C GLU A 258 -11.40 -18.90 -3.79
N LYS A 259 -10.23 -19.15 -4.41
CA LYS A 259 -9.72 -20.50 -4.67
C LYS A 259 -9.23 -21.22 -3.41
N ASN A 260 -8.78 -20.45 -2.42
CA ASN A 260 -8.22 -20.99 -1.17
C ASN A 260 -9.31 -21.36 -0.15
N GLU A 261 -10.55 -20.91 -0.37
CA GLU A 261 -11.70 -21.18 0.51
C GLU A 261 -12.52 -22.40 0.05
N LYS A 262 -12.21 -22.93 -1.15
CA LYS A 262 -12.81 -24.16 -1.73
C LYS A 262 -11.90 -25.36 -1.50
#